data_41cfa2d7921b5f828182076e318055fb
#
_entry.id   41cfa2d7921b5f828182076e318055fb
#
_cell.length_a   1.000
_cell.length_b   1.000
_cell.length_c   1.000
_cell.angle_alpha   90.00
_cell.angle_beta   90.00
_cell.angle_gamma   90.00
#
_symmetry.space_group_name_H-M   'P 1'
#
loop_
_entity.id
_entity.type
_entity.pdbx_description
1 polymer ?
#
loop_
_entity_poly.entity_id
_entity_poly.type
_entity_poly.pdbx_seq_one_letter_code
_entity_poly.pdbx_strand_id
1 'polypeptide(L)'
;VKKYEELIKEYQATNTTLPEDQKITKENEIITMENDIQNYRQKANVLMQLRRNELTKPLYDKIDVAMKQVISEQKYTHVINANANSLAYSDPNYDITDAVLAKMGIKVP
;
A
#
# COMPACT_ATOMS: atom_id res chain seq x y z
N VAL A 1 15.79 -3.09 13.26
CA VAL A 1 15.08 -4.19 13.93
C VAL A 1 16.08 -5.12 14.64
N LYS A 2 17.04 -5.75 13.95
CA LYS A 2 18.04 -6.65 14.57
C LYS A 2 18.76 -6.05 15.76
N LYS A 3 19.27 -4.81 15.63
CA LYS A 3 19.98 -4.12 16.70
C LYS A 3 19.09 -3.88 17.94
N TYR A 4 17.81 -3.61 17.73
CA TYR A 4 16.83 -3.49 18.81
C TYR A 4 16.58 -4.83 19.51
N GLU A 5 16.42 -5.92 18.76
CA GLU A 5 16.26 -7.26 19.33
C GLU A 5 17.48 -7.72 20.13
N GLU A 6 18.69 -7.40 19.66
CA GLU A 6 19.93 -7.67 20.37
C GLU A 6 20.00 -6.88 21.67
N LEU A 7 19.63 -5.60 21.67
CA LEU A 7 19.60 -4.75 22.85
C LEU A 7 18.61 -5.25 23.91
N ILE A 8 17.41 -5.68 23.49
CA ILE A 8 16.41 -6.27 24.37
C ILE A 8 16.93 -7.55 25.01
N LYS A 9 17.54 -8.44 24.22
CA LYS A 9 18.12 -9.70 24.77
C LYS A 9 19.23 -9.43 25.76
N GLU A 10 20.12 -8.50 25.46
CA GLU A 10 21.20 -8.10 26.37
C GLU A 10 20.65 -7.52 27.67
N TYR A 11 19.63 -6.65 27.59
CA TYR A 11 19.00 -6.07 28.77
C TYR A 11 18.32 -7.16 29.61
N GLN A 12 17.58 -8.06 29.02
CA GLN A 12 16.92 -9.18 29.73
C GLN A 12 17.92 -10.09 30.43
N ALA A 13 19.08 -10.32 29.83
CA ALA A 13 20.13 -11.16 30.41
C ALA A 13 20.89 -10.48 31.57
N THR A 14 20.95 -9.15 31.59
CA THR A 14 21.81 -8.41 32.52
C THR A 14 21.06 -7.50 33.49
N ASN A 15 19.74 -7.35 33.37
CA ASN A 15 18.93 -6.42 34.16
C ASN A 15 19.01 -6.63 35.69
N THR A 16 19.27 -7.86 36.14
CA THR A 16 19.40 -8.20 37.56
C THR A 16 20.78 -7.88 38.12
N THR A 17 21.81 -7.74 37.29
CA THR A 17 23.22 -7.57 37.68
C THR A 17 23.75 -6.16 37.42
N LEU A 18 23.04 -5.34 36.65
CA LEU A 18 23.43 -3.97 36.33
C LEU A 18 23.14 -3.00 37.47
N PRO A 19 24.03 -2.00 37.72
CA PRO A 19 23.74 -0.84 38.56
C PRO A 19 22.51 -0.09 38.05
N GLU A 20 21.78 0.60 38.94
CA GLU A 20 20.53 1.29 38.63
C GLU A 20 20.68 2.37 37.55
N ASP A 21 21.76 3.13 37.60
CA ASP A 21 22.07 4.14 36.58
C ASP A 21 22.27 3.56 35.18
N GLN A 22 22.89 2.38 35.08
CA GLN A 22 23.09 1.67 33.82
C GLN A 22 21.78 1.04 33.29
N LYS A 23 20.93 0.57 34.20
CA LYS A 23 19.58 0.11 33.81
C LYS A 23 18.77 1.22 33.17
N ILE A 24 18.72 2.38 33.81
CA ILE A 24 17.99 3.55 33.30
C ILE A 24 18.53 3.97 31.95
N THR A 25 19.85 3.96 31.76
CA THR A 25 20.47 4.28 30.48
C THR A 25 20.05 3.30 29.39
N LYS A 26 20.08 1.99 29.65
CA LYS A 26 19.66 0.96 28.69
C LYS A 26 18.16 1.02 28.39
N GLU A 27 17.33 1.25 29.39
CA GLU A 27 15.89 1.45 29.21
C GLU A 27 15.59 2.65 28.30
N ASN A 28 16.28 3.77 28.50
CA ASN A 28 16.14 4.96 27.66
C ASN A 28 16.60 4.69 26.21
N GLU A 29 17.68 3.93 26.02
CA GLU A 29 18.13 3.51 24.69
C GLU A 29 17.09 2.65 23.99
N ILE A 30 16.47 1.71 24.69
CA ILE A 30 15.39 0.85 24.18
C ILE A 30 14.20 1.70 23.76
N ILE A 31 13.72 2.60 24.63
CA ILE A 31 12.59 3.49 24.33
C ILE A 31 12.89 4.38 23.11
N THR A 32 14.10 4.91 23.03
CA THR A 32 14.53 5.73 21.88
C THR A 32 14.50 4.92 20.60
N MET A 33 15.00 3.69 20.60
CA MET A 33 14.95 2.80 19.45
C MET A 33 13.52 2.42 19.05
N GLU A 34 12.64 2.18 20.02
CA GLU A 34 11.23 1.91 19.74
C GLU A 34 10.55 3.08 19.02
N ASN A 35 10.78 4.28 19.52
CA ASN A 35 10.27 5.50 18.89
C ASN A 35 10.83 5.69 17.49
N ASP A 36 12.12 5.46 17.28
CA ASP A 36 12.77 5.55 15.97
C ASP A 36 12.21 4.53 14.99
N ILE A 37 11.95 3.29 15.43
CA ILE A 37 11.34 2.24 14.62
C ILE A 37 9.91 2.63 14.22
N GLN A 38 9.11 3.15 15.15
CA GLN A 38 7.76 3.61 14.85
C GLN A 38 7.75 4.76 13.85
N ASN A 39 8.60 5.76 14.07
CA ASN A 39 8.75 6.89 13.16
C ASN A 39 9.20 6.45 11.77
N TYR A 40 10.14 5.52 11.69
CA TYR A 40 10.59 4.96 10.43
C TYR A 40 9.45 4.22 9.69
N ARG A 41 8.67 3.41 10.40
CA ARG A 41 7.52 2.71 9.82
C ARG A 41 6.47 3.67 9.27
N GLN A 42 6.16 4.73 10.02
CA GLN A 42 5.21 5.75 9.55
C GLN A 42 5.72 6.45 8.28
N LYS A 43 6.99 6.87 8.28
CA LYS A 43 7.62 7.48 7.10
C LYS A 43 7.65 6.52 5.91
N ALA A 44 7.99 5.26 6.14
CA ALA A 44 8.00 4.24 5.10
C ALA A 44 6.60 4.02 4.51
N ASN A 45 5.55 3.97 5.33
CA ASN A 45 4.17 3.85 4.85
C ASN A 45 3.75 5.04 3.99
N VAL A 46 4.08 6.26 4.40
CA VAL A 46 3.80 7.47 3.61
C VAL A 46 4.55 7.44 2.27
N LEU A 47 5.83 7.10 2.28
CA LEU A 47 6.64 6.99 1.05
C LEU A 47 6.12 5.90 0.12
N MET A 48 5.72 4.76 0.65
CA MET A 48 5.11 3.68 -0.14
C MET A 48 3.80 4.12 -0.79
N GLN A 49 2.96 4.84 -0.06
CA GLN A 49 1.70 5.38 -0.57
C GLN A 49 1.94 6.39 -1.70
N LEU A 50 2.88 7.33 -1.50
CA LEU A 50 3.27 8.29 -2.51
C LEU A 50 3.82 7.60 -3.77
N ARG A 51 4.70 6.63 -3.60
CA ARG A 51 5.30 5.88 -4.71
C ARG A 51 4.25 5.09 -5.48
N ARG A 52 3.32 4.45 -4.77
CA ARG A 52 2.19 3.76 -5.40
C ARG A 52 1.35 4.72 -6.23
N ASN A 53 1.02 5.90 -5.70
CA ASN A 53 0.24 6.90 -6.42
C ASN A 53 0.98 7.40 -7.66
N GLU A 54 2.27 7.66 -7.56
CA GLU A 54 3.11 8.07 -8.70
C GLU A 54 3.14 7.01 -9.81
N LEU A 55 3.23 5.73 -9.44
CA LEU A 55 3.28 4.62 -10.40
C LEU A 55 1.91 4.29 -11.00
N THR A 56 0.83 4.45 -10.23
CA THR A 56 -0.52 4.08 -10.67
C THR A 56 -1.23 5.19 -11.44
N LYS A 57 -0.92 6.46 -11.18
CA LYS A 57 -1.55 7.58 -11.87
C LYS A 57 -1.45 7.50 -13.41
N PRO A 58 -0.28 7.25 -14.01
CA PRO A 58 -0.18 7.08 -15.47
C PRO A 58 -1.00 5.89 -15.98
N LEU A 59 -1.14 4.83 -15.18
CA LEU A 59 -1.95 3.66 -15.54
C LEU A 59 -3.44 3.99 -15.54
N TYR A 60 -3.93 4.72 -14.55
CA TYR A 60 -5.31 5.20 -14.52
C TYR A 60 -5.60 6.17 -15.66
N ASP A 61 -4.68 7.03 -16.03
CA ASP A 61 -4.81 7.92 -17.19
C ASP A 61 -4.94 7.12 -18.49
N LYS A 62 -4.17 6.06 -18.66
CA LYS A 62 -4.28 5.14 -19.82
C LYS A 62 -5.61 4.41 -19.85
N ILE A 63 -6.08 3.93 -18.69
CA ILE A 63 -7.39 3.28 -18.56
C ILE A 63 -8.50 4.26 -18.95
N ASP A 64 -8.43 5.49 -18.48
CA ASP A 64 -9.42 6.52 -18.77
C ASP A 64 -9.52 6.82 -20.27
N VAL A 65 -8.38 6.97 -20.95
CA VAL A 65 -8.32 7.16 -22.40
C VAL A 65 -8.92 5.97 -23.15
N ALA A 66 -8.54 4.74 -22.79
CA ALA A 66 -9.06 3.52 -23.41
C ALA A 66 -10.58 3.36 -23.18
N MET A 67 -11.03 3.66 -21.96
CA MET A 67 -12.45 3.61 -21.58
C MET A 67 -13.28 4.62 -22.41
N LYS A 68 -12.80 5.84 -22.58
CA LYS A 68 -13.45 6.87 -23.41
C LYS A 68 -13.56 6.43 -24.85
N GLN A 69 -12.58 5.73 -25.41
CA GLN A 69 -12.66 5.16 -26.75
C GLN A 69 -13.77 4.12 -26.85
N VAL A 70 -13.84 3.18 -25.90
CA VAL A 70 -14.92 2.15 -25.88
C VAL A 70 -16.29 2.78 -25.71
N ILE A 71 -16.43 3.76 -24.83
CA ILE A 71 -17.68 4.51 -24.61
C ILE A 71 -18.14 5.18 -25.90
N SER A 72 -17.24 5.84 -26.61
CA SER A 72 -17.55 6.52 -27.88
C SER A 72 -17.95 5.55 -28.98
N GLU A 73 -17.24 4.43 -29.13
CA GLU A 73 -17.51 3.41 -30.14
C GLU A 73 -18.84 2.68 -29.91
N GLN A 74 -19.12 2.32 -28.66
CA GLN A 74 -20.31 1.57 -28.25
C GLN A 74 -21.51 2.46 -27.87
N LYS A 75 -21.29 3.78 -27.82
CA LYS A 75 -22.34 4.77 -27.50
C LYS A 75 -22.98 4.56 -26.13
N TYR A 76 -22.18 4.15 -25.13
CA TYR A 76 -22.64 4.07 -23.76
C TYR A 76 -22.90 5.46 -23.17
N THR A 77 -23.89 5.58 -22.33
CA THR A 77 -24.21 6.80 -21.59
C THR A 77 -23.63 6.80 -20.19
N HIS A 78 -23.50 5.62 -19.59
CA HIS A 78 -22.96 5.43 -18.25
C HIS A 78 -22.07 4.20 -18.21
N VAL A 79 -20.98 4.28 -17.45
CA VAL A 79 -20.12 3.15 -17.10
C VAL A 79 -19.95 3.14 -15.59
N ILE A 80 -20.21 1.99 -14.96
CA ILE A 80 -20.22 1.82 -13.52
C ILE A 80 -19.20 0.76 -13.15
N ASN A 81 -18.43 0.99 -12.08
CA ASN A 81 -17.52 0.00 -11.55
C ASN A 81 -18.32 -1.14 -10.88
N ALA A 82 -18.29 -2.34 -11.50
CA ALA A 82 -19.02 -3.51 -11.01
C ALA A 82 -18.56 -4.03 -9.64
N ASN A 83 -17.33 -3.70 -9.24
CA ASN A 83 -16.82 -4.05 -7.91
C ASN A 83 -17.33 -3.14 -6.78
N ALA A 84 -17.99 -2.04 -7.13
CA ALA A 84 -18.65 -1.22 -6.11
C ALA A 84 -19.88 -1.99 -5.57
N ASN A 85 -20.00 -2.07 -4.26
CA ASN A 85 -21.11 -2.76 -3.57
C ASN A 85 -22.51 -2.15 -3.81
N SER A 86 -22.63 -1.28 -4.80
CA SER A 86 -23.85 -0.57 -5.17
C SER A 86 -24.68 -1.29 -6.24
N LEU A 87 -24.14 -2.36 -6.85
CA LEU A 87 -24.87 -3.12 -7.88
C LEU A 87 -25.52 -4.35 -7.29
N ALA A 88 -26.85 -4.47 -7.50
CA ALA A 88 -27.60 -5.68 -7.16
C ALA A 88 -27.45 -6.77 -8.21
N TYR A 89 -27.20 -6.40 -9.46
CA TYR A 89 -27.02 -7.31 -10.59
C TYR A 89 -26.14 -6.65 -11.67
N SER A 90 -25.35 -7.46 -12.36
CA SER A 90 -24.57 -7.08 -13.54
C SER A 90 -24.60 -8.19 -14.56
N ASP A 91 -24.99 -7.86 -15.79
CA ASP A 91 -24.98 -8.81 -16.91
C ASP A 91 -23.56 -8.90 -17.50
N PRO A 92 -22.95 -10.10 -17.55
CA PRO A 92 -21.61 -10.28 -18.11
C PRO A 92 -21.47 -9.84 -19.58
N ASN A 93 -22.55 -9.85 -20.35
CA ASN A 93 -22.55 -9.41 -21.75
C ASN A 93 -22.29 -7.90 -21.89
N TYR A 94 -22.53 -7.14 -20.85
CA TYR A 94 -22.28 -5.69 -20.79
C TYR A 94 -21.00 -5.32 -20.02
N ASP A 95 -20.19 -6.30 -19.64
CA ASP A 95 -18.89 -6.06 -19.06
C ASP A 95 -17.89 -5.64 -20.16
N ILE A 96 -17.39 -4.41 -20.06
CA ILE A 96 -16.47 -3.83 -21.04
C ILE A 96 -15.01 -3.95 -20.63
N THR A 97 -14.69 -4.66 -19.58
CA THR A 97 -13.31 -4.79 -19.05
C THR A 97 -12.36 -5.28 -20.13
N ASP A 98 -12.68 -6.35 -20.84
CA ASP A 98 -11.84 -6.92 -21.89
C ASP A 98 -11.70 -5.98 -23.09
N ALA A 99 -12.75 -5.26 -23.44
CA ALA A 99 -12.71 -4.26 -24.52
C ALA A 99 -11.78 -3.10 -24.17
N VAL A 100 -11.79 -2.64 -22.94
CA VAL A 100 -10.88 -1.58 -22.45
C VAL A 100 -9.44 -2.10 -22.44
N LEU A 101 -9.19 -3.31 -21.95
CA LEU A 101 -7.86 -3.92 -21.95
C LEU A 101 -7.32 -4.09 -23.39
N ALA A 102 -8.14 -4.47 -24.33
CA ALA A 102 -7.76 -4.58 -25.75
C ALA A 102 -7.37 -3.23 -26.33
N LYS A 103 -8.07 -2.14 -26.00
CA LYS A 103 -7.69 -0.77 -26.40
C LYS A 103 -6.36 -0.29 -25.79
N MET A 104 -6.00 -0.82 -24.63
CA MET A 104 -4.70 -0.58 -24.01
C MET A 104 -3.57 -1.45 -24.60
N GLY A 105 -3.88 -2.34 -25.55
CA GLY A 105 -2.92 -3.27 -26.13
C GLY A 105 -2.59 -4.47 -25.22
N ILE A 106 -3.41 -4.74 -24.22
CA ILE A 106 -3.24 -5.86 -23.29
C ILE A 106 -4.02 -7.05 -23.82
N LYS A 107 -3.34 -8.18 -24.01
CA LYS A 107 -3.99 -9.44 -24.38
C LYS A 107 -4.58 -10.09 -23.15
N VAL A 108 -5.86 -10.39 -23.20
CA VAL A 108 -6.54 -11.18 -22.18
C VAL A 108 -6.39 -12.65 -22.53
N PRO A 109 -5.96 -13.51 -21.57
CA PRO A 109 -5.85 -14.95 -21.81
C PRO A 109 -7.19 -15.64 -22.00
#